data_471534e6e0ed7a9418c2f89e33dd859b
#
_entry.id   471534e6e0ed7a9418c2f89e33dd859b
#
_cell.length_a   1.000
_cell.length_b   1.000
_cell.length_c   1.000
_cell.angle_alpha   90.00
_cell.angle_beta   90.00
_cell.angle_gamma   90.00
#
_symmetry.space_group_name_H-M   'P 1'
#
loop_
_entity.id
_entity.type
_entity.pdbx_description
1 polymer ?
#
loop_
_entity_poly.entity_id
_entity_poly.type
_entity_poly.pdbx_seq_one_letter_code
_entity_poly.pdbx_strand_id
1 'polypeptide(L)'
;MFLKVTQSIGILSLFTLLGTSISHAAETPVDITNKEGNVAVSSNYEPDGVTLTTQQGQILYNFQGNKEADPASLSKMMTLYLTLEAVHQGKLKLDDKVKITSAYDQLSKKPNLTSVPLNQGQIYTIKDLLTQAALPSSNSAAMILGEQVSGNTSTFTDKMNAQAKAFHMKHTHFVNPAGAANDLLGQQAPKKYRKDIYPKSTSEDIAILSHHLIAKHPKILNITQLSQDTQKGYTFNNTNLSIKHEPLYLKG
;
A
#
# COMPACT_ATOMS: atom_id res chain seq x y z
N MET A 1 21.82 10.30 -74.47
CA MET A 1 20.71 9.36 -74.42
C MET A 1 20.03 9.57 -73.07
N PHE A 2 19.01 10.43 -73.03
CA PHE A 2 18.33 10.83 -71.78
C PHE A 2 17.10 9.98 -71.61
N LEU A 3 17.01 9.23 -70.53
CA LEU A 3 15.81 8.47 -70.14
C LEU A 3 14.94 9.35 -69.25
N LYS A 4 13.75 9.68 -69.75
CA LYS A 4 12.70 10.37 -68.99
C LYS A 4 12.04 9.35 -68.06
N VAL A 5 12.09 9.59 -66.76
CA VAL A 5 11.26 8.89 -65.77
C VAL A 5 10.02 9.71 -65.53
N THR A 6 8.86 9.18 -65.94
CA THR A 6 7.54 9.69 -65.63
C THR A 6 7.13 9.29 -64.22
N GLN A 7 6.92 10.26 -63.37
CA GLN A 7 6.33 10.03 -62.03
C GLN A 7 4.81 9.91 -62.18
N SER A 8 4.31 8.77 -61.81
CA SER A 8 2.85 8.57 -61.59
C SER A 8 2.49 8.99 -60.17
N ILE A 9 1.72 10.06 -60.07
CA ILE A 9 1.15 10.50 -58.80
C ILE A 9 -0.04 9.60 -58.48
N GLY A 10 0.15 8.66 -57.56
CA GLY A 10 -0.94 7.88 -57.01
C GLY A 10 -1.68 8.69 -55.92
N ILE A 11 -2.93 9.00 -56.17
CA ILE A 11 -3.82 9.62 -55.19
C ILE A 11 -4.15 8.56 -54.15
N LEU A 12 -3.51 8.70 -52.97
CA LEU A 12 -3.84 7.88 -51.77
C LEU A 12 -5.10 8.47 -51.16
N SER A 13 -6.27 7.88 -51.43
CA SER A 13 -7.51 8.22 -50.73
C SER A 13 -7.41 7.79 -49.29
N LEU A 14 -7.26 8.79 -48.42
CA LEU A 14 -7.28 8.62 -46.96
C LEU A 14 -8.74 8.32 -46.52
N PHE A 15 -9.11 7.06 -46.42
CA PHE A 15 -10.32 6.65 -45.72
C PHE A 15 -10.11 6.91 -44.24
N THR A 16 -10.60 8.03 -43.71
CA THR A 16 -10.80 8.23 -42.29
C THR A 16 -11.93 7.30 -41.84
N LEU A 17 -11.58 6.13 -41.37
CA LEU A 17 -12.47 5.36 -40.52
C LEU A 17 -12.71 6.20 -39.26
N LEU A 18 -13.86 6.89 -39.24
CA LEU A 18 -14.47 7.35 -37.98
C LEU A 18 -14.97 6.09 -37.28
N GLY A 19 -14.03 5.43 -36.62
CA GLY A 19 -14.35 4.43 -35.59
C GLY A 19 -15.03 5.19 -34.46
N THR A 20 -16.36 5.09 -34.39
CA THR A 20 -17.08 5.36 -33.16
C THR A 20 -16.54 4.37 -32.13
N SER A 21 -15.56 4.78 -31.33
CA SER A 21 -15.22 4.07 -30.13
C SER A 21 -16.47 4.10 -29.25
N ILE A 22 -17.26 3.03 -29.31
CA ILE A 22 -18.27 2.73 -28.30
C ILE A 22 -17.41 2.52 -27.02
N SER A 23 -17.30 3.57 -26.21
CA SER A 23 -16.76 3.45 -24.87
C SER A 23 -17.75 2.57 -24.11
N HIS A 24 -17.52 1.27 -24.13
CA HIS A 24 -18.13 0.40 -23.14
C HIS A 24 -17.52 0.88 -21.80
N ALA A 25 -18.38 1.40 -20.92
CA ALA A 25 -17.99 1.57 -19.54
C ALA A 25 -17.42 0.21 -19.08
N ALA A 26 -16.21 0.20 -18.53
CA ALA A 26 -15.62 -1.03 -18.04
C ALA A 26 -16.59 -1.68 -17.03
N GLU A 27 -16.84 -2.99 -17.18
CA GLU A 27 -17.67 -3.73 -16.22
C GLU A 27 -17.18 -3.46 -14.80
N THR A 28 -18.12 -3.26 -13.87
CA THR A 28 -17.74 -3.00 -12.47
C THR A 28 -17.15 -4.26 -11.81
N PRO A 29 -16.38 -4.14 -10.73
CA PRO A 29 -15.88 -5.30 -9.99
C PRO A 29 -16.99 -6.24 -9.52
N VAL A 30 -18.15 -5.70 -9.12
CA VAL A 30 -19.32 -6.51 -8.71
C VAL A 30 -19.94 -7.22 -9.92
N ASP A 31 -20.07 -6.55 -11.08
CA ASP A 31 -20.59 -7.17 -12.29
C ASP A 31 -19.72 -8.33 -12.76
N ILE A 32 -18.38 -8.12 -12.78
CA ILE A 32 -17.41 -9.17 -13.11
C ILE A 32 -17.54 -10.34 -12.14
N THR A 33 -17.60 -10.06 -10.82
CA THR A 33 -17.72 -11.10 -9.80
C THR A 33 -18.99 -11.90 -9.95
N ASN A 34 -20.12 -11.26 -10.22
CA ASN A 34 -21.40 -11.93 -10.40
C ASN A 34 -21.43 -12.80 -11.66
N LYS A 35 -20.88 -12.27 -12.76
CA LYS A 35 -20.83 -12.95 -14.05
C LYS A 35 -19.87 -14.15 -14.03
N GLU A 36 -18.63 -13.94 -13.64
CA GLU A 36 -17.58 -14.96 -13.71
C GLU A 36 -17.63 -15.94 -12.52
N GLY A 37 -18.04 -15.46 -11.35
CA GLY A 37 -18.16 -16.25 -10.12
C GLY A 37 -19.50 -16.99 -9.98
N ASN A 38 -20.46 -16.70 -10.86
CA ASN A 38 -21.84 -17.24 -10.77
C ASN A 38 -22.44 -17.06 -9.37
N VAL A 39 -22.29 -15.86 -8.82
CA VAL A 39 -22.77 -15.46 -7.48
C VAL A 39 -23.65 -14.21 -7.59
N ALA A 40 -24.37 -13.87 -6.53
CA ALA A 40 -25.21 -12.68 -6.45
C ALA A 40 -24.69 -11.73 -5.36
N VAL A 41 -23.65 -10.97 -5.68
CA VAL A 41 -23.12 -9.91 -4.80
C VAL A 41 -23.90 -8.62 -5.06
N SER A 42 -24.36 -7.98 -3.98
CA SER A 42 -25.06 -6.69 -4.07
C SER A 42 -24.11 -5.57 -4.50
N SER A 43 -24.61 -4.62 -5.30
CA SER A 43 -23.89 -3.41 -5.69
C SER A 43 -23.47 -2.55 -4.47
N ASN A 44 -24.05 -2.76 -3.30
CA ASN A 44 -23.61 -2.11 -2.06
C ASN A 44 -22.17 -2.52 -1.64
N TYR A 45 -21.63 -3.58 -2.21
CA TYR A 45 -20.24 -4.03 -2.00
C TYR A 45 -19.31 -3.58 -3.11
N GLU A 46 -19.75 -2.66 -4.00
CA GLU A 46 -18.87 -2.07 -5.01
C GLU A 46 -17.72 -1.31 -4.34
N PRO A 47 -16.45 -1.63 -4.65
CA PRO A 47 -15.31 -0.93 -4.08
C PRO A 47 -15.19 0.49 -4.64
N ASP A 48 -14.62 1.40 -3.86
CA ASP A 48 -14.37 2.78 -4.28
C ASP A 48 -13.41 2.90 -5.46
N GLY A 49 -12.49 1.97 -5.60
CA GLY A 49 -11.58 1.90 -6.74
C GLY A 49 -10.78 0.60 -6.74
N VAL A 50 -10.55 0.08 -7.94
CA VAL A 50 -9.73 -1.12 -8.17
C VAL A 50 -8.74 -0.87 -9.29
N THR A 51 -7.48 -1.18 -9.04
CA THR A 51 -6.41 -1.15 -10.04
C THR A 51 -5.66 -2.48 -10.02
N LEU A 52 -5.71 -3.22 -11.14
CA LEU A 52 -4.94 -4.43 -11.35
C LEU A 52 -3.76 -4.12 -12.27
N THR A 53 -2.56 -4.49 -11.84
CA THR A 53 -1.34 -4.28 -12.63
C THR A 53 -0.56 -5.57 -12.82
N THR A 54 0.24 -5.62 -13.88
CA THR A 54 1.32 -6.60 -14.01
C THR A 54 2.42 -6.31 -13.00
N GLN A 55 3.34 -7.26 -12.84
CA GLN A 55 4.56 -7.06 -12.04
C GLN A 55 5.41 -5.88 -12.56
N GLN A 56 5.32 -5.53 -13.84
CA GLN A 56 6.02 -4.41 -14.47
C GLN A 56 5.29 -3.07 -14.33
N GLY A 57 4.13 -3.05 -13.65
CA GLY A 57 3.33 -1.84 -13.41
C GLY A 57 2.39 -1.48 -14.57
N GLN A 58 2.22 -2.34 -15.57
CA GLN A 58 1.22 -2.11 -16.62
C GLN A 58 -0.18 -2.33 -16.06
N ILE A 59 -1.08 -1.37 -16.25
CA ILE A 59 -2.47 -1.47 -15.81
C ILE A 59 -3.21 -2.46 -16.74
N LEU A 60 -3.79 -3.50 -16.15
CA LEU A 60 -4.63 -4.51 -16.83
C LEU A 60 -6.12 -4.21 -16.65
N TYR A 61 -6.50 -3.68 -15.51
CA TYR A 61 -7.86 -3.30 -15.18
C TYR A 61 -7.86 -2.07 -14.28
N ASN A 62 -8.78 -1.15 -14.51
CA ASN A 62 -8.89 0.09 -13.74
C ASN A 62 -10.36 0.50 -13.61
N PHE A 63 -10.87 0.39 -12.40
CA PHE A 63 -12.19 0.89 -12.03
C PHE A 63 -12.04 2.01 -11.03
N GLN A 64 -12.43 3.23 -11.41
CA GLN A 64 -12.32 4.43 -10.56
C GLN A 64 -10.93 4.59 -9.90
N GLY A 65 -9.86 4.19 -10.61
CA GLY A 65 -8.51 4.09 -10.06
C GLY A 65 -7.94 5.39 -9.50
N ASN A 66 -8.43 6.54 -9.98
CA ASN A 66 -8.04 7.88 -9.54
C ASN A 66 -9.02 8.51 -8.52
N LYS A 67 -10.06 7.77 -8.08
CA LYS A 67 -10.97 8.25 -7.03
C LYS A 67 -10.23 8.30 -5.69
N GLU A 68 -10.19 9.48 -5.07
CA GLU A 68 -9.59 9.65 -3.74
C GLU A 68 -10.46 8.99 -2.66
N ALA A 69 -9.82 8.21 -1.79
CA ALA A 69 -10.41 7.57 -0.63
C ALA A 69 -9.40 7.57 0.53
N ASP A 70 -9.87 7.27 1.74
CA ASP A 70 -8.98 7.04 2.88
C ASP A 70 -8.28 5.67 2.72
N PRO A 71 -6.95 5.63 2.53
CA PRO A 71 -6.23 4.37 2.41
C PRO A 71 -6.10 3.63 3.75
N ALA A 72 -6.43 4.27 4.86
CA ALA A 72 -6.31 3.71 6.20
C ALA A 72 -4.97 2.96 6.38
N SER A 73 -5.01 1.72 6.79
CA SER A 73 -3.81 0.89 7.04
C SER A 73 -2.95 0.60 5.80
N LEU A 74 -3.43 0.83 4.57
CA LEU A 74 -2.58 0.73 3.38
C LEU A 74 -1.42 1.75 3.43
N SER A 75 -1.57 2.85 4.17
CA SER A 75 -0.48 3.79 4.47
C SER A 75 0.77 3.12 5.05
N LYS A 76 0.61 1.99 5.78
CA LYS A 76 1.73 1.23 6.34
C LYS A 76 2.65 0.64 5.27
N MET A 77 2.19 0.47 4.04
CA MET A 77 3.04 0.02 2.94
C MET A 77 4.18 1.02 2.68
N MET A 78 3.93 2.32 2.79
CA MET A 78 4.98 3.35 2.71
C MET A 78 5.93 3.27 3.92
N THR A 79 5.40 2.97 5.11
CA THR A 79 6.22 2.77 6.31
C THR A 79 7.14 1.56 6.17
N LEU A 80 6.62 0.44 5.68
CA LEU A 80 7.41 -0.76 5.38
C LEU A 80 8.48 -0.45 4.34
N TYR A 81 8.12 0.23 3.24
CA TYR A 81 9.05 0.62 2.19
C TYR A 81 10.21 1.46 2.73
N LEU A 82 9.92 2.55 3.45
CA LEU A 82 10.95 3.47 3.97
C LEU A 82 11.82 2.81 5.05
N THR A 83 11.26 1.90 5.84
CA THR A 83 12.04 1.13 6.83
C THR A 83 13.01 0.18 6.11
N LEU A 84 12.55 -0.53 5.09
CA LEU A 84 13.40 -1.42 4.30
C LEU A 84 14.45 -0.64 3.49
N GLU A 85 14.13 0.57 3.01
CA GLU A 85 15.11 1.48 2.43
C GLU A 85 16.20 1.89 3.43
N ALA A 86 15.82 2.20 4.67
CA ALA A 86 16.78 2.53 5.72
C ALA A 86 17.69 1.32 6.03
N VAL A 87 17.14 0.11 6.01
CA VAL A 87 17.93 -1.13 6.17
C VAL A 87 18.85 -1.34 4.95
N HIS A 88 18.35 -1.17 3.74
CA HIS A 88 19.15 -1.31 2.51
C HIS A 88 20.31 -0.31 2.46
N GLN A 89 20.09 0.91 2.96
CA GLN A 89 21.10 1.97 3.04
C GLN A 89 22.05 1.80 4.23
N GLY A 90 21.92 0.76 5.05
CA GLY A 90 22.75 0.51 6.24
C GLY A 90 22.51 1.48 7.41
N LYS A 91 21.44 2.28 7.35
CA LYS A 91 21.04 3.21 8.45
C LYS A 91 20.38 2.49 9.60
N LEU A 92 19.74 1.36 9.34
CA LEU A 92 19.17 0.43 10.29
C LEU A 92 19.60 -1.00 9.94
N LYS A 93 19.53 -1.89 10.93
CA LYS A 93 19.66 -3.33 10.72
C LYS A 93 18.37 -4.03 11.15
N LEU A 94 18.04 -5.15 10.54
CA LEU A 94 16.85 -5.93 10.91
C LEU A 94 16.89 -6.45 12.35
N ASP A 95 18.08 -6.65 12.91
CA ASP A 95 18.34 -7.11 14.27
C ASP A 95 18.57 -5.98 15.27
N ASP A 96 18.53 -4.71 14.86
CA ASP A 96 18.59 -3.56 15.77
C ASP A 96 17.46 -3.66 16.80
N LYS A 97 17.84 -3.43 18.06
CA LYS A 97 16.97 -3.62 19.22
C LYS A 97 16.25 -2.33 19.61
N VAL A 98 14.96 -2.41 19.70
CA VAL A 98 14.08 -1.30 20.11
C VAL A 98 13.45 -1.64 21.45
N LYS A 99 13.72 -0.84 22.48
CA LYS A 99 13.12 -0.97 23.81
C LYS A 99 11.79 -0.22 23.83
N ILE A 100 10.73 -0.90 24.24
CA ILE A 100 9.37 -0.32 24.28
C ILE A 100 9.28 0.68 25.45
N THR A 101 8.84 1.89 25.11
CA THR A 101 8.56 2.96 26.07
C THR A 101 7.17 2.80 26.70
N SER A 102 6.93 3.47 27.84
CA SER A 102 5.60 3.55 28.44
C SER A 102 4.55 4.09 27.47
N ALA A 103 4.92 5.06 26.66
CA ALA A 103 4.00 5.67 25.68
C ALA A 103 3.53 4.67 24.61
N TYR A 104 4.42 3.80 24.12
CA TYR A 104 4.06 2.76 23.15
C TYR A 104 3.37 1.54 23.78
N ASP A 105 3.68 1.23 25.04
CA ASP A 105 2.90 0.27 25.84
C ASP A 105 1.42 0.73 25.89
N GLN A 106 1.17 1.95 26.33
CA GLN A 106 -0.19 2.52 26.41
C GLN A 106 -0.88 2.62 25.05
N LEU A 107 -0.16 3.06 24.01
CA LEU A 107 -0.71 3.16 22.64
C LEU A 107 -1.14 1.79 22.13
N SER A 108 -0.33 0.75 22.34
CA SER A 108 -0.60 -0.60 21.83
C SER A 108 -1.83 -1.27 22.44
N LYS A 109 -2.28 -0.78 23.59
CA LYS A 109 -3.44 -1.30 24.34
C LYS A 109 -4.69 -0.43 24.24
N LYS A 110 -4.65 0.64 23.42
CA LYS A 110 -5.81 1.50 23.21
C LYS A 110 -6.95 0.74 22.54
N PRO A 111 -8.20 0.83 23.06
CA PRO A 111 -9.36 0.34 22.34
C PRO A 111 -9.51 1.07 21.01
N ASN A 112 -10.07 0.42 20.01
CA ASN A 112 -10.29 0.93 18.65
C ASN A 112 -9.02 1.25 17.85
N LEU A 113 -7.84 0.84 18.33
CA LEU A 113 -6.58 0.97 17.61
C LEU A 113 -5.94 -0.41 17.45
N THR A 114 -6.01 -0.97 16.23
CA THR A 114 -5.39 -2.27 15.94
C THR A 114 -3.90 -2.25 16.27
N SER A 115 -3.47 -3.07 17.21
CA SER A 115 -2.06 -3.20 17.59
C SER A 115 -1.80 -4.56 18.24
N VAL A 116 -0.55 -5.04 18.11
CA VAL A 116 -0.04 -6.11 18.97
C VAL A 116 0.26 -5.49 20.34
N PRO A 117 -0.24 -6.05 21.45
CA PRO A 117 0.08 -5.56 22.79
C PRO A 117 1.58 -5.57 23.04
N LEU A 118 2.13 -4.43 23.43
CA LEU A 118 3.53 -4.25 23.80
C LEU A 118 3.61 -3.95 25.31
N ASN A 119 4.65 -4.42 25.98
CA ASN A 119 4.88 -4.08 27.39
C ASN A 119 6.12 -3.23 27.53
N GLN A 120 6.04 -2.21 28.38
CA GLN A 120 7.17 -1.33 28.68
C GLN A 120 8.41 -2.14 29.08
N GLY A 121 9.55 -1.76 28.54
CA GLY A 121 10.83 -2.40 28.79
C GLY A 121 11.12 -3.66 27.96
N GLN A 122 10.11 -4.26 27.32
CA GLN A 122 10.35 -5.33 26.34
C GLN A 122 11.21 -4.82 25.17
N ILE A 123 11.97 -5.74 24.60
CA ILE A 123 12.85 -5.46 23.46
C ILE A 123 12.37 -6.24 22.24
N TYR A 124 12.12 -5.53 21.16
CA TYR A 124 11.79 -6.09 19.84
C TYR A 124 12.89 -5.70 18.85
N THR A 125 13.04 -6.48 17.78
CA THR A 125 13.90 -6.12 16.67
C THR A 125 13.13 -5.30 15.62
N ILE A 126 13.82 -4.61 14.73
CA ILE A 126 13.19 -3.96 13.55
C ILE A 126 12.42 -5.00 12.73
N LYS A 127 12.95 -6.23 12.59
CA LYS A 127 12.25 -7.34 11.91
C LYS A 127 10.93 -7.69 12.62
N ASP A 128 10.93 -7.78 13.94
CA ASP A 128 9.71 -8.07 14.71
C ASP A 128 8.64 -7.01 14.47
N LEU A 129 9.04 -5.73 14.51
CA LEU A 129 8.12 -4.61 14.29
C LEU A 129 7.61 -4.53 12.84
N LEU A 130 8.45 -4.84 11.84
CA LEU A 130 8.02 -4.99 10.45
C LEU A 130 6.95 -6.10 10.32
N THR A 131 7.16 -7.24 10.98
CA THR A 131 6.21 -8.35 10.98
C THR A 131 4.89 -7.94 11.64
N GLN A 132 4.93 -7.25 12.79
CA GLN A 132 3.73 -6.73 13.46
C GLN A 132 2.97 -5.70 12.61
N ALA A 133 3.68 -4.82 11.91
CA ALA A 133 3.04 -3.82 11.04
C ALA A 133 2.41 -4.46 9.79
N ALA A 134 3.03 -5.52 9.26
CA ALA A 134 2.60 -6.18 8.01
C ALA A 134 1.46 -7.19 8.24
N LEU A 135 1.54 -8.07 9.26
CA LEU A 135 0.57 -9.17 9.45
C LEU A 135 -0.73 -8.71 10.12
N PRO A 136 -0.71 -8.32 11.41
CA PRO A 136 -1.92 -7.90 12.12
C PRO A 136 -2.20 -6.40 11.93
N SER A 137 -1.44 -5.71 11.08
CA SER A 137 -1.60 -4.27 10.83
C SER A 137 -1.40 -3.41 12.09
N SER A 138 -0.42 -3.74 12.96
CA SER A 138 -0.17 -3.03 14.21
C SER A 138 0.17 -1.56 14.01
N ASN A 139 -0.67 -0.66 14.53
CA ASN A 139 -0.45 0.78 14.47
C ASN A 139 0.75 1.20 15.32
N SER A 140 0.88 0.65 16.54
CA SER A 140 2.02 0.96 17.42
C SER A 140 3.35 0.56 16.79
N ALA A 141 3.43 -0.61 16.15
CA ALA A 141 4.65 -1.04 15.46
C ALA A 141 5.01 -0.08 14.30
N ALA A 142 4.04 0.33 13.49
CA ALA A 142 4.26 1.29 12.41
C ALA A 142 4.76 2.65 12.91
N MET A 143 4.20 3.15 14.01
CA MET A 143 4.64 4.41 14.64
C MET A 143 6.08 4.30 15.15
N ILE A 144 6.42 3.20 15.83
CA ILE A 144 7.79 2.94 16.31
C ILE A 144 8.76 2.87 15.12
N LEU A 145 8.44 2.14 14.06
CA LEU A 145 9.28 2.07 12.86
C LEU A 145 9.56 3.46 12.27
N GLY A 146 8.53 4.31 12.20
CA GLY A 146 8.69 5.69 11.75
C GLY A 146 9.69 6.49 12.61
N GLU A 147 9.63 6.34 13.92
CA GLU A 147 10.61 6.98 14.85
C GLU A 147 12.01 6.42 14.65
N GLN A 148 12.18 5.10 14.50
CA GLN A 148 13.48 4.49 14.29
C GLN A 148 14.16 4.98 13.01
N VAL A 149 13.38 5.20 11.94
CA VAL A 149 13.90 5.69 10.65
C VAL A 149 14.25 7.17 10.66
N SER A 150 13.51 8.01 11.41
CA SER A 150 13.58 9.48 11.27
C SER A 150 13.68 10.25 12.60
N GLY A 151 13.81 9.57 13.72
CA GLY A 151 13.91 10.16 15.06
C GLY A 151 12.57 10.65 15.64
N ASN A 152 11.59 10.95 14.81
CA ASN A 152 10.23 11.31 15.22
C ASN A 152 9.21 11.08 14.09
N THR A 153 7.93 10.95 14.47
CA THR A 153 6.84 10.64 13.55
C THR A 153 6.53 11.78 12.57
N SER A 154 6.75 13.05 12.94
CA SER A 154 6.52 14.19 12.04
C SER A 154 7.52 14.20 10.88
N THR A 155 8.82 14.06 11.18
CA THR A 155 9.88 13.97 10.15
C THR A 155 9.69 12.74 9.26
N PHE A 156 9.24 11.62 9.85
CA PHE A 156 8.95 10.44 9.06
C PHE A 156 7.76 10.65 8.12
N THR A 157 6.70 11.29 8.58
CA THR A 157 5.53 11.60 7.74
C THR A 157 5.90 12.56 6.59
N ASP A 158 6.77 13.55 6.84
CA ASP A 158 7.33 14.38 5.78
C ASP A 158 8.07 13.53 4.73
N LYS A 159 8.85 12.53 5.19
CA LYS A 159 9.55 11.59 4.30
C LYS A 159 8.57 10.71 3.52
N MET A 160 7.47 10.23 4.12
CA MET A 160 6.43 9.49 3.42
C MET A 160 5.85 10.31 2.26
N ASN A 161 5.50 11.57 2.51
CA ASN A 161 4.94 12.47 1.49
C ASN A 161 5.97 12.85 0.42
N ALA A 162 7.24 13.05 0.79
CA ALA A 162 8.32 13.25 -0.18
C ALA A 162 8.52 12.03 -1.08
N GLN A 163 8.43 10.82 -0.52
CA GLN A 163 8.55 9.59 -1.29
C GLN A 163 7.34 9.36 -2.20
N ALA A 164 6.12 9.65 -1.73
CA ALA A 164 4.92 9.61 -2.56
C ALA A 164 5.06 10.53 -3.78
N LYS A 165 5.56 11.75 -3.58
CA LYS A 165 5.85 12.69 -4.68
C LYS A 165 6.91 12.12 -5.64
N ALA A 166 7.98 11.51 -5.12
CA ALA A 166 9.03 10.89 -5.93
C ALA A 166 8.51 9.71 -6.76
N PHE A 167 7.52 8.99 -6.27
CA PHE A 167 6.82 7.91 -6.97
C PHE A 167 5.70 8.40 -7.90
N HIS A 168 5.51 9.71 -8.02
CA HIS A 168 4.41 10.31 -8.79
C HIS A 168 3.01 9.92 -8.32
N MET A 169 2.85 9.58 -7.03
CA MET A 169 1.57 9.33 -6.38
C MET A 169 0.84 10.66 -6.16
N LYS A 170 0.16 11.14 -7.21
CA LYS A 170 -0.34 12.53 -7.30
C LYS A 170 -1.52 12.83 -6.36
N HIS A 171 -2.24 11.80 -5.98
CA HIS A 171 -3.47 11.90 -5.17
C HIS A 171 -3.26 11.38 -3.74
N THR A 172 -2.00 11.18 -3.33
CA THR A 172 -1.66 10.61 -2.03
C THR A 172 -1.14 11.66 -1.06
N HIS A 173 -1.69 11.65 0.15
CA HIS A 173 -1.20 12.42 1.29
C HIS A 173 -1.26 11.58 2.55
N PHE A 174 -0.11 11.36 3.18
CA PHE A 174 0.02 10.64 4.43
C PHE A 174 0.04 11.62 5.61
N VAL A 175 -0.56 11.22 6.73
CA VAL A 175 -0.65 12.07 7.94
C VAL A 175 0.10 11.46 9.13
N ASN A 176 0.42 10.18 9.09
CA ASN A 176 1.24 9.47 10.07
C ASN A 176 1.70 8.11 9.53
N PRO A 177 2.67 7.43 10.21
CA PRO A 177 3.19 6.12 9.78
C PRO A 177 2.15 4.99 9.74
N ALA A 178 1.07 5.10 10.49
CA ALA A 178 0.08 4.02 10.68
C ALA A 178 -1.14 4.12 9.75
N GLY A 179 -1.45 5.33 9.25
CA GLY A 179 -2.69 5.60 8.51
C GLY A 179 -3.95 5.59 9.39
N ALA A 180 -3.80 5.62 10.70
CA ALA A 180 -4.91 5.80 11.62
C ALA A 180 -5.24 7.29 11.79
N ALA A 181 -6.44 7.61 12.28
CA ALA A 181 -6.79 8.97 12.64
C ALA A 181 -5.85 9.47 13.77
N ASN A 182 -5.34 10.70 13.65
CA ASN A 182 -4.33 11.23 14.57
C ASN A 182 -4.84 11.41 16.01
N ASP A 183 -6.13 11.60 16.22
CA ASP A 183 -6.76 11.66 17.55
C ASP A 183 -6.66 10.31 18.28
N LEU A 184 -6.77 9.20 17.56
CA LEU A 184 -6.57 7.85 18.12
C LEU A 184 -5.12 7.63 18.55
N LEU A 185 -4.15 8.22 17.85
CA LEU A 185 -2.73 8.12 18.19
C LEU A 185 -2.33 8.97 19.39
N GLY A 186 -3.12 10.00 19.73
CA GLY A 186 -2.91 10.86 20.89
C GLY A 186 -1.55 11.56 20.86
N GLN A 187 -0.74 11.41 21.93
CA GLN A 187 0.58 12.06 22.02
C GLN A 187 1.61 11.53 21.01
N GLN A 188 1.39 10.33 20.44
CA GLN A 188 2.26 9.75 19.42
C GLN A 188 1.96 10.27 18.01
N ALA A 189 0.83 10.96 17.83
CA ALA A 189 0.49 11.59 16.56
C ALA A 189 1.56 12.61 16.13
N PRO A 190 1.86 12.73 14.82
CA PRO A 190 2.78 13.72 14.34
C PRO A 190 2.34 15.15 14.70
N LYS A 191 3.15 15.88 15.47
CA LYS A 191 2.80 17.23 15.95
C LYS A 191 2.54 18.24 14.82
N LYS A 192 3.16 18.03 13.67
CA LYS A 192 3.04 18.89 12.49
C LYS A 192 1.67 18.78 11.82
N TYR A 193 0.97 17.65 12.00
CA TYR A 193 -0.27 17.36 11.31
C TYR A 193 -1.46 17.60 12.21
N ARG A 194 -2.55 18.14 11.64
CA ARG A 194 -3.77 18.42 12.40
C ARG A 194 -4.49 17.12 12.74
N LYS A 195 -5.21 17.12 13.87
CA LYS A 195 -5.94 15.92 14.33
C LYS A 195 -7.10 15.52 13.41
N ASP A 196 -7.71 16.49 12.74
CA ASP A 196 -8.84 16.33 11.85
C ASP A 196 -8.45 16.05 10.39
N ILE A 197 -7.17 15.84 10.10
CA ILE A 197 -6.69 15.47 8.78
C ILE A 197 -6.58 13.94 8.70
N TYR A 198 -7.25 13.36 7.72
CA TYR A 198 -7.16 11.95 7.37
C TYR A 198 -6.19 11.74 6.20
N PRO A 199 -5.54 10.57 6.10
CA PRO A 199 -4.78 10.23 4.92
C PRO A 199 -5.72 10.10 3.72
N LYS A 200 -5.19 10.34 2.52
CA LYS A 200 -5.91 10.11 1.26
C LYS A 200 -4.99 9.47 0.24
N SER A 201 -5.55 8.67 -0.63
CA SER A 201 -4.87 8.02 -1.73
C SER A 201 -5.87 7.56 -2.78
N THR A 202 -5.39 6.88 -3.81
CA THR A 202 -6.19 6.24 -4.85
C THR A 202 -5.70 4.82 -5.07
N SER A 203 -6.50 3.95 -5.68
CA SER A 203 -6.06 2.59 -5.98
C SER A 203 -4.89 2.57 -6.98
N GLU A 204 -4.81 3.53 -7.91
CA GLU A 204 -3.65 3.69 -8.79
C GLU A 204 -2.37 4.03 -8.01
N ASP A 205 -2.43 5.00 -7.11
CA ASP A 205 -1.27 5.38 -6.30
C ASP A 205 -0.81 4.25 -5.39
N ILE A 206 -1.75 3.49 -4.80
CA ILE A 206 -1.43 2.30 -4.00
C ILE A 206 -0.83 1.19 -4.86
N ALA A 207 -1.29 0.99 -6.10
CA ALA A 207 -0.67 0.04 -7.03
C ALA A 207 0.78 0.44 -7.37
N ILE A 208 1.06 1.72 -7.58
CA ILE A 208 2.41 2.26 -7.77
C ILE A 208 3.29 1.94 -6.54
N LEU A 209 2.79 2.21 -5.34
CA LEU A 209 3.51 1.92 -4.09
C LEU A 209 3.78 0.42 -3.93
N SER A 210 2.79 -0.42 -4.23
CA SER A 210 2.90 -1.88 -4.17
C SER A 210 4.00 -2.38 -5.11
N HIS A 211 4.00 -1.88 -6.35
CA HIS A 211 5.04 -2.21 -7.34
C HIS A 211 6.43 -1.85 -6.81
N HIS A 212 6.64 -0.62 -6.33
CA HIS A 212 7.94 -0.21 -5.80
C HIS A 212 8.38 -1.03 -4.60
N LEU A 213 7.46 -1.33 -3.67
CA LEU A 213 7.76 -2.13 -2.48
C LEU A 213 8.23 -3.54 -2.86
N ILE A 214 7.50 -4.23 -3.73
CA ILE A 214 7.81 -5.61 -4.11
C ILE A 214 9.04 -5.67 -5.02
N ALA A 215 9.15 -4.77 -6.01
CA ALA A 215 10.27 -4.76 -6.94
C ALA A 215 11.61 -4.48 -6.24
N LYS A 216 11.63 -3.55 -5.28
CA LYS A 216 12.86 -3.15 -4.60
C LYS A 216 13.17 -4.00 -3.37
N HIS A 217 12.15 -4.46 -2.66
CA HIS A 217 12.28 -5.23 -1.42
C HIS A 217 11.50 -6.55 -1.49
N PRO A 218 11.79 -7.46 -2.44
CA PRO A 218 11.00 -8.68 -2.65
C PRO A 218 10.95 -9.59 -1.42
N LYS A 219 11.95 -9.48 -0.52
CA LYS A 219 11.97 -10.22 0.76
C LYS A 219 10.82 -9.87 1.69
N ILE A 220 10.08 -8.77 1.45
CA ILE A 220 8.86 -8.45 2.22
C ILE A 220 7.82 -9.56 2.07
N LEU A 221 7.79 -10.25 0.93
CA LEU A 221 6.88 -11.37 0.68
C LEU A 221 7.11 -12.53 1.65
N ASN A 222 8.35 -12.72 2.15
CA ASN A 222 8.64 -13.74 3.18
C ASN A 222 7.95 -13.44 4.51
N ILE A 223 7.62 -12.17 4.76
CA ILE A 223 6.85 -11.75 5.94
C ILE A 223 5.35 -11.86 5.61
N THR A 224 4.89 -11.23 4.54
CA THR A 224 3.46 -11.10 4.26
C THR A 224 2.78 -12.43 3.92
N GLN A 225 3.51 -13.47 3.53
CA GLN A 225 2.97 -14.82 3.30
C GLN A 225 2.74 -15.64 4.58
N LEU A 226 3.25 -15.19 5.74
CA LEU A 226 3.04 -15.90 7.00
C LEU A 226 1.57 -15.84 7.40
N SER A 227 0.99 -16.96 7.80
CA SER A 227 -0.38 -17.01 8.33
C SER A 227 -0.48 -16.42 9.73
N GLN A 228 0.57 -16.56 10.53
CA GLN A 228 0.71 -16.05 11.89
C GLN A 228 2.18 -15.92 12.29
N ASP A 229 2.41 -15.21 13.39
CA ASP A 229 3.71 -15.15 14.06
C ASP A 229 3.52 -15.10 15.58
N THR A 230 4.55 -15.51 16.33
CA THR A 230 4.56 -15.51 17.79
C THR A 230 5.77 -14.75 18.31
N GLN A 231 5.52 -13.67 19.04
CA GLN A 231 6.56 -12.82 19.61
C GLN A 231 6.30 -12.59 21.10
N LYS A 232 7.31 -12.78 21.94
CA LYS A 232 7.22 -12.61 23.40
C LYS A 232 6.04 -13.33 24.04
N GLY A 233 5.68 -14.50 23.52
CA GLY A 233 4.55 -15.31 24.01
C GLY A 233 3.18 -14.87 23.53
N TYR A 234 3.10 -13.85 22.66
CA TYR A 234 1.85 -13.41 22.05
C TYR A 234 1.80 -13.83 20.57
N THR A 235 0.77 -14.60 20.20
CA THR A 235 0.52 -15.03 18.83
C THR A 235 -0.45 -14.08 18.15
N PHE A 236 -0.15 -13.63 16.94
CA PHE A 236 -1.02 -12.81 16.12
C PHE A 236 -1.11 -13.37 14.70
N ASN A 237 -2.28 -13.18 14.09
CA ASN A 237 -2.59 -13.71 12.77
C ASN A 237 -2.41 -12.66 11.69
N ASN A 238 -2.19 -13.13 10.46
CA ASN A 238 -2.31 -12.30 9.28
C ASN A 238 -3.77 -11.90 9.06
N THR A 239 -4.02 -10.63 8.77
CA THR A 239 -5.35 -10.11 8.44
C THR A 239 -5.80 -10.47 7.03
N ASN A 240 -4.89 -10.87 6.15
CA ASN A 240 -5.22 -11.35 4.82
C ASN A 240 -5.80 -12.77 4.89
N LEU A 241 -7.11 -12.87 4.80
CA LEU A 241 -7.83 -14.13 4.88
C LEU A 241 -7.53 -15.08 3.70
N SER A 242 -7.12 -14.54 2.55
CA SER A 242 -6.77 -15.35 1.37
C SER A 242 -5.58 -16.26 1.62
N ILE A 243 -4.70 -15.94 2.57
CA ILE A 243 -3.56 -16.77 2.96
C ILE A 243 -3.99 -18.02 3.74
N LYS A 244 -5.16 -17.99 4.40
CA LYS A 244 -5.67 -19.08 5.24
C LYS A 244 -6.48 -20.12 4.48
N HIS A 245 -6.89 -19.83 3.25
CA HIS A 245 -7.78 -20.68 2.46
C HIS A 245 -7.04 -21.16 1.21
N GLU A 246 -6.40 -22.33 1.30
CA GLU A 246 -5.69 -22.95 0.16
C GLU A 246 -6.49 -23.03 -1.16
N PRO A 247 -7.83 -23.18 -1.19
CA PRO A 247 -8.57 -23.23 -2.44
C PRO A 247 -8.54 -21.96 -3.28
N LEU A 248 -8.22 -20.81 -2.68
CA LEU A 248 -8.14 -19.51 -3.36
C LEU A 248 -6.77 -19.20 -3.95
N TYR A 249 -5.76 -20.02 -3.66
CA TYR A 249 -4.50 -19.94 -4.38
C TYR A 249 -4.69 -20.57 -5.76
N LEU A 250 -4.77 -19.71 -6.76
CA LEU A 250 -4.55 -20.15 -8.13
C LEU A 250 -3.15 -20.77 -8.16
N LYS A 251 -3.10 -22.09 -8.29
CA LYS A 251 -1.88 -22.79 -8.69
C LYS A 251 -1.57 -22.31 -10.10
N GLY A 252 -0.85 -21.21 -10.20
CA GLY A 252 -0.29 -20.69 -11.43
C GLY A 252 1.11 -21.21 -11.63
#